data_f98e9ac30bc45e37b60100366b1b4bcb
#
_entry.id   f98e9ac30bc45e37b60100366b1b4bcb
#
_cell.length_a   1.000
_cell.length_b   1.000
_cell.length_c   1.000
_cell.angle_alpha   90.00
_cell.angle_beta   90.00
_cell.angle_gamma   90.00
#
_symmetry.space_group_name_H-M   'P 1'
#
loop_
_entity.id
_entity.type
_entity.pdbx_description
1 polymer ?
#
loop_
_entity_poly.entity_id
_entity_poly.type
_entity_poly.pdbx_seq_one_letter_code
_entity_poly.pdbx_strand_id
1 'polypeptide(L)'
;KTIIIGGFVKQSTDASVGALAIDQIRQLNFDKAFLGMNGIGKHYLTTPDVEEATIKRTVIDNAKESYVLVDASKIGQFSFVKVAAIEKANIICQTSESSLLDIIKEKTRVIEV
;
A
#
# COMPACT_ATOMS: atom_id res chain seq x y z
N LYS A 1 -16.73 16.20 3.56
CA LYS A 1 -17.60 15.08 3.19
C LYS A 1 -16.80 13.78 3.15
N THR A 2 -17.29 12.76 3.84
CA THR A 2 -16.64 11.46 3.90
C THR A 2 -17.49 10.41 3.17
N ILE A 3 -16.85 9.60 2.35
CA ILE A 3 -17.50 8.50 1.64
C ILE A 3 -16.83 7.20 2.06
N ILE A 4 -17.64 6.21 2.43
CA ILE A 4 -17.14 4.89 2.81
C ILE A 4 -17.37 3.94 1.64
N ILE A 5 -16.31 3.21 1.26
CA ILE A 5 -16.40 2.17 0.25
C ILE A 5 -17.03 0.93 0.86
N GLY A 6 -18.10 0.47 0.25
CA GLY A 6 -18.76 -0.77 0.65
C GLY A 6 -18.09 -1.99 0.04
N GLY A 7 -18.62 -3.16 0.35
CA GLY A 7 -18.12 -4.43 -0.15
C GLY A 7 -18.29 -5.51 0.89
N PHE A 8 -17.62 -6.64 0.69
CA PHE A 8 -17.56 -7.69 1.69
C PHE A 8 -16.58 -7.25 2.80
N VAL A 9 -17.04 -7.30 4.05
CA VAL A 9 -16.19 -6.91 5.19
C VAL A 9 -15.49 -8.12 5.75
N LYS A 10 -14.17 -8.11 5.72
CA LYS A 10 -13.33 -9.16 6.27
C LYS A 10 -13.23 -8.98 7.78
N GLN A 11 -13.76 -9.94 8.56
CA GLN A 11 -13.88 -9.79 10.02
C GLN A 11 -12.53 -9.66 10.74
N SER A 12 -11.50 -10.33 10.26
CA SER A 12 -10.18 -10.32 10.91
C SER A 12 -9.50 -8.95 10.88
N THR A 13 -9.83 -8.11 9.88
CA THR A 13 -9.17 -6.82 9.66
C THR A 13 -10.15 -5.66 9.54
N ASP A 14 -11.45 -5.94 9.55
CA ASP A 14 -12.53 -4.96 9.30
C ASP A 14 -12.35 -4.21 7.97
N ALA A 15 -11.71 -4.84 7.00
CA ALA A 15 -11.47 -4.24 5.68
C ALA A 15 -12.59 -4.59 4.70
N SER A 16 -12.95 -3.62 3.87
CA SER A 16 -13.84 -3.86 2.73
C SER A 16 -13.04 -4.48 1.60
N VAL A 17 -13.47 -5.63 1.11
CA VAL A 17 -12.79 -6.39 0.06
C VAL A 17 -13.77 -6.91 -0.98
N GLY A 18 -13.24 -7.50 -2.04
CA GLY A 18 -14.01 -8.17 -3.07
C GLY A 18 -14.46 -7.28 -4.21
N ALA A 19 -15.18 -7.86 -5.16
CA ALA A 19 -15.55 -7.23 -6.42
C ALA A 19 -16.35 -5.94 -6.25
N LEU A 20 -17.24 -5.87 -5.28
CA LEU A 20 -18.04 -4.66 -5.05
C LEU A 20 -17.17 -3.48 -4.62
N ALA A 21 -16.24 -3.72 -3.71
CA ALA A 21 -15.30 -2.68 -3.28
C ALA A 21 -14.40 -2.23 -4.44
N ILE A 22 -13.88 -3.17 -5.20
CA ILE A 22 -13.03 -2.90 -6.37
C ILE A 22 -13.78 -2.06 -7.41
N ASP A 23 -15.01 -2.42 -7.72
CA ASP A 23 -15.81 -1.68 -8.71
C ASP A 23 -16.06 -0.24 -8.27
N GLN A 24 -16.32 -0.01 -6.99
CA GLN A 24 -16.49 1.34 -6.45
C GLN A 24 -15.21 2.15 -6.58
N ILE A 25 -14.07 1.58 -6.23
CA ILE A 25 -12.77 2.26 -6.30
C ILE A 25 -12.43 2.61 -7.75
N ARG A 26 -12.68 1.72 -8.69
CA ARG A 26 -12.38 1.94 -10.11
C ARG A 26 -13.14 3.09 -10.73
N GLN A 27 -14.27 3.47 -10.15
CA GLN A 27 -15.06 4.60 -10.64
C GLN A 27 -14.58 5.95 -10.10
N LEU A 28 -13.56 5.96 -9.27
CA LEU A 28 -13.08 7.16 -8.59
C LEU A 28 -11.66 7.50 -9.06
N ASN A 29 -11.36 8.79 -9.08
CA ASN A 29 -10.02 9.29 -9.29
C ASN A 29 -9.57 9.98 -8.02
N PHE A 30 -8.51 9.48 -7.39
CA PHE A 30 -7.98 10.05 -6.17
C PHE A 30 -6.81 10.98 -6.49
N ASP A 31 -6.74 12.11 -5.83
CA ASP A 31 -5.55 12.95 -5.89
C ASP A 31 -4.42 12.30 -5.09
N LYS A 32 -4.72 11.82 -3.91
CA LYS A 32 -3.77 11.14 -3.04
C LYS A 32 -4.42 9.95 -2.36
N ALA A 33 -3.65 8.88 -2.23
CA ALA A 33 -4.03 7.70 -1.48
C ALA A 33 -3.01 7.44 -0.38
N PHE A 34 -3.49 7.06 0.78
CA PHE A 34 -2.64 6.70 1.93
C PHE A 34 -2.97 5.27 2.33
N LEU A 35 -1.95 4.43 2.35
CA LEU A 35 -2.11 2.98 2.51
C LEU A 35 -1.17 2.45 3.58
N GLY A 36 -1.67 1.50 4.38
CA GLY A 36 -0.80 0.65 5.18
C GLY A 36 -0.23 -0.47 4.32
N MET A 37 0.88 -1.08 4.77
CA MET A 37 1.53 -2.19 4.06
C MET A 37 2.20 -3.12 5.05
N ASN A 38 2.26 -4.40 4.72
CA ASN A 38 2.85 -5.39 5.61
C ASN A 38 4.34 -5.65 5.36
N GLY A 39 4.78 -5.46 4.13
CA GLY A 39 6.18 -5.66 3.77
C GLY A 39 6.65 -4.67 2.71
N ILE A 40 7.85 -4.16 2.90
CA ILE A 40 8.51 -3.25 1.97
C ILE A 40 9.84 -3.91 1.55
N GLY A 41 9.89 -4.40 0.33
CA GLY A 41 11.11 -4.96 -0.24
C GLY A 41 11.77 -4.00 -1.22
N LYS A 42 12.92 -4.39 -1.75
CA LYS A 42 13.62 -3.56 -2.73
C LYS A 42 12.93 -3.51 -4.10
N HIS A 43 12.02 -4.44 -4.36
CA HIS A 43 11.30 -4.53 -5.63
C HIS A 43 9.79 -4.34 -5.49
N TYR A 44 9.20 -4.82 -4.42
CA TYR A 44 7.75 -4.90 -4.27
C TYR A 44 7.26 -4.53 -2.88
N LEU A 45 6.05 -3.95 -2.88
CA LEU A 45 5.20 -3.83 -1.70
C LEU A 45 4.40 -5.12 -1.58
N THR A 46 4.27 -5.67 -0.37
CA THR A 46 3.62 -6.97 -0.15
C THR A 46 2.63 -6.96 1.01
N THR A 47 1.68 -7.88 0.96
CA THR A 47 0.68 -8.11 2.02
C THR A 47 0.34 -9.61 2.06
N PRO A 48 -0.10 -10.16 3.19
CA PRO A 48 -0.40 -11.59 3.27
C PRO A 48 -1.61 -12.04 2.48
N ASP A 49 -2.58 -11.17 2.24
CA ASP A 49 -3.90 -11.53 1.75
C ASP A 49 -4.15 -11.06 0.31
N VAL A 50 -4.61 -12.00 -0.53
CA VAL A 50 -4.88 -11.73 -1.95
C VAL A 50 -5.96 -10.67 -2.13
N GLU A 51 -7.04 -10.73 -1.35
CA GLU A 51 -8.14 -9.79 -1.48
C GLU A 51 -7.73 -8.36 -1.09
N GLU A 52 -7.00 -8.23 0.01
CA GLU A 52 -6.47 -6.92 0.43
C GLU A 52 -5.41 -6.40 -0.53
N ALA A 53 -4.59 -7.28 -1.11
CA ALA A 53 -3.61 -6.90 -2.12
C ALA A 53 -4.30 -6.31 -3.36
N THR A 54 -5.39 -6.92 -3.80
CA THR A 54 -6.15 -6.44 -4.96
C THR A 54 -6.76 -5.07 -4.70
N ILE A 55 -7.31 -4.85 -3.51
CA ILE A 55 -7.84 -3.54 -3.11
C ILE A 55 -6.74 -2.49 -3.13
N LYS A 56 -5.62 -2.77 -2.49
CA LYS A 56 -4.49 -1.82 -2.40
C LYS A 56 -3.94 -1.48 -3.79
N ARG A 57 -3.78 -2.47 -4.65
CA ARG A 57 -3.33 -2.27 -6.03
C ARG A 57 -4.31 -1.40 -6.81
N THR A 58 -5.60 -1.66 -6.66
CA THR A 58 -6.65 -0.89 -7.34
C THR A 58 -6.65 0.56 -6.89
N VAL A 59 -6.47 0.82 -5.61
CA VAL A 59 -6.36 2.19 -5.07
C VAL A 59 -5.14 2.90 -5.67
N ILE A 60 -3.99 2.25 -5.68
CA ILE A 60 -2.76 2.82 -6.24
C ILE A 60 -2.95 3.16 -7.73
N ASP A 61 -3.58 2.27 -8.49
CA ASP A 61 -3.81 2.46 -9.93
C ASP A 61 -4.77 3.62 -10.23
N ASN A 62 -5.61 4.00 -9.27
CA ASN A 62 -6.61 5.06 -9.45
C ASN A 62 -6.25 6.35 -8.70
N ALA A 63 -5.07 6.48 -8.16
CA ALA A 63 -4.58 7.67 -7.47
C ALA A 63 -3.46 8.33 -8.28
N LYS A 64 -3.41 9.66 -8.27
CA LYS A 64 -2.30 10.40 -8.87
C LYS A 64 -1.00 10.17 -8.09
N GLU A 65 -1.09 10.20 -6.76
CA GLU A 65 0.02 9.98 -5.86
C GLU A 65 -0.41 9.01 -4.77
N SER A 66 0.42 8.01 -4.51
CA SER A 66 0.18 7.05 -3.45
C SER A 66 1.29 7.14 -2.40
N TYR A 67 0.89 7.05 -1.14
CA TYR A 67 1.79 7.08 0.01
C TYR A 67 1.55 5.84 0.85
N VAL A 68 2.61 5.12 1.14
CA VAL A 68 2.57 3.94 2.00
C VAL A 68 3.16 4.32 3.36
N LEU A 69 2.34 4.20 4.40
CA LEU A 69 2.73 4.51 5.77
C LEU A 69 3.07 3.22 6.50
N VAL A 70 4.31 3.09 6.94
CA VAL A 70 4.78 1.90 7.65
C VAL A 70 5.71 2.30 8.79
N ASP A 71 5.76 1.46 9.82
CA ASP A 71 6.85 1.57 10.78
C ASP A 71 8.11 0.88 10.22
N ALA A 72 9.25 1.19 10.80
CA ALA A 72 10.53 0.70 10.31
C ALA A 72 10.64 -0.85 10.29
N SER A 73 9.85 -1.54 11.13
CA SER A 73 9.89 -3.00 11.19
C SER A 73 9.38 -3.68 9.91
N LYS A 74 8.65 -2.94 9.07
CA LYS A 74 8.11 -3.49 7.82
C LYS A 74 9.14 -3.47 6.68
N ILE A 75 10.21 -2.72 6.83
CA ILE A 75 11.27 -2.66 5.83
C ILE A 75 12.05 -3.97 5.85
N GLY A 76 12.11 -4.66 4.71
CA GLY A 76 12.74 -5.96 4.60
C GLY A 76 11.83 -7.15 4.87
N GLN A 77 10.58 -6.90 5.24
CA GLN A 77 9.59 -7.97 5.39
C GLN A 77 9.01 -8.36 4.03
N PHE A 78 8.79 -9.67 3.86
CA PHE A 78 8.14 -10.22 2.68
C PHE A 78 6.87 -10.93 3.11
N SER A 79 5.75 -10.52 2.50
CA SER A 79 4.48 -11.21 2.66
C SER A 79 4.15 -11.98 1.38
N PHE A 80 3.14 -12.84 1.47
CA PHE A 80 2.83 -13.82 0.42
C PHE A 80 2.47 -13.21 -0.93
N VAL A 81 1.79 -12.05 -0.94
CA VAL A 81 1.23 -11.47 -2.17
C VAL A 81 1.89 -10.14 -2.49
N LYS A 82 2.29 -9.97 -3.73
CA LYS A 82 2.79 -8.69 -4.25
C LYS A 82 1.61 -7.74 -4.48
N VAL A 83 1.71 -6.55 -3.95
CA VAL A 83 0.73 -5.49 -4.19
C VAL A 83 1.09 -4.69 -5.43
N ALA A 84 2.30 -4.16 -5.47
CA ALA A 84 2.78 -3.31 -6.57
C ALA A 84 4.30 -3.21 -6.51
N ALA A 85 4.91 -2.77 -7.61
CA ALA A 85 6.31 -2.41 -7.63
C ALA A 85 6.58 -1.24 -6.68
N ILE A 86 7.76 -1.23 -6.08
CA ILE A 86 8.13 -0.22 -5.08
C ILE A 86 8.05 1.21 -5.65
N GLU A 87 8.30 1.38 -6.94
CA GLU A 87 8.28 2.67 -7.61
C GLU A 87 6.86 3.27 -7.73
N LYS A 88 5.84 2.50 -7.47
CA LYS A 88 4.44 2.94 -7.59
C LYS A 88 3.96 3.80 -6.43
N ALA A 89 4.72 3.88 -5.34
CA ALA A 89 4.30 4.63 -4.17
C ALA A 89 5.48 5.35 -3.50
N ASN A 90 5.17 6.44 -2.82
CA ASN A 90 6.10 7.08 -1.89
C ASN A 90 6.01 6.37 -0.54
N ILE A 91 7.09 6.29 0.19
CA ILE A 91 7.14 5.61 1.48
C ILE A 91 7.27 6.66 2.58
N ILE A 92 6.43 6.54 3.61
CA ILE A 92 6.53 7.34 4.83
C ILE A 92 6.84 6.38 5.97
N CYS A 93 8.00 6.53 6.59
CA CYS A 93 8.45 5.66 7.66
C CYS A 93 9.30 6.41 8.68
N GLN A 94 9.57 5.74 9.79
CA GLN A 94 10.50 6.25 10.79
C GLN A 94 11.92 6.23 10.24
N THR A 95 12.74 7.15 10.71
CA THR A 95 14.17 7.17 10.40
C THR A 95 14.81 5.84 10.79
N SER A 96 15.56 5.25 9.87
CA SER A 96 16.19 3.95 10.07
C SER A 96 17.55 3.89 9.36
N GLU A 97 18.52 3.26 10.00
CA GLU A 97 19.84 3.00 9.40
C GLU A 97 19.82 1.61 8.74
N SER A 98 19.13 1.50 7.62
CA SER A 98 19.02 0.25 6.87
C SER A 98 19.66 0.40 5.50
N SER A 99 20.53 -0.56 5.14
CA SER A 99 21.08 -0.61 3.79
C SER A 99 20.00 -0.83 2.74
N LEU A 100 18.95 -1.59 3.11
CA LEU A 100 17.80 -1.80 2.24
C LEU A 100 17.05 -0.49 2.00
N LEU A 101 16.88 0.32 3.04
CA LEU A 101 16.21 1.62 2.90
C LEU A 101 16.99 2.54 1.94
N ASP A 102 18.30 2.49 1.97
CA ASP A 102 19.13 3.25 1.03
C ASP A 102 18.90 2.83 -0.41
N ILE A 103 18.73 1.52 -0.66
CA ILE A 103 18.38 1.00 -1.98
C ILE A 103 16.99 1.49 -2.41
N ILE A 104 16.03 1.46 -1.50
CA ILE A 104 14.66 1.90 -1.76
C ILE A 104 14.64 3.40 -2.11
N LYS A 105 15.44 4.21 -1.43
CA LYS A 105 15.55 5.65 -1.71
C LYS A 105 16.00 5.98 -3.13
N GLU A 106 16.74 5.07 -3.76
CA GLU A 106 17.16 5.24 -5.16
C GLU A 106 16.00 4.98 -6.14
N LYS A 107 14.98 4.26 -5.72
CA LYS A 107 13.87 3.84 -6.57
C LYS A 107 12.61 4.66 -6.39
N THR A 108 12.38 5.16 -5.19
CA THR A 108 11.18 5.94 -4.88
C THR A 108 11.50 6.96 -3.78
N ARG A 109 10.60 7.93 -3.63
CA ARG A 109 10.74 8.93 -2.58
C ARG A 109 10.42 8.30 -1.23
N VAL A 110 11.33 8.50 -0.27
CA VAL A 110 11.14 8.07 1.11
C VAL A 110 11.11 9.31 2.00
N ILE A 111 10.05 9.45 2.76
CA ILE A 111 9.87 10.54 3.73
C ILE A 111 10.09 9.93 5.11
N GLU A 112 11.16 10.34 5.76
CA GLU A 112 11.49 9.88 7.10
C GLU A 112 10.96 10.85 8.15
N VAL A 113 10.35 10.31 9.18
CA VAL A 113 9.74 11.12 10.25
C VAL A 113 10.29 10.73 11.62
#